data_f7ab2d9f35b2015ed1f8614b97e07239
#
_entry.id   f7ab2d9f35b2015ed1f8614b97e07239
#
_cell.length_a   1.000
_cell.length_b   1.000
_cell.length_c   1.000
_cell.angle_alpha   90.00
_cell.angle_beta   90.00
_cell.angle_gamma   90.00
#
_symmetry.space_group_name_H-M   'P 1'
#
loop_
_entity.id
_entity.type
_entity.pdbx_description
1 polymer ?
#
loop_
_entity_poly.entity_id
_entity_poly.type
_entity_poly.pdbx_seq_one_letter_code
_entity_poly.pdbx_strand_id
1 'polypeptide(L)'
;MKKIHFNTYKKLKNIDISLSLGINAIAGGNGTCKTSILHVLGNSYQQVKSTDSRLENSDCLKVINAINYSVNPKIESLTRGDKAKNDPAPGEKGAFYTATYNDGTSLSFRKHDSRAGLKAKSRYSIKPTYKSGAKESLPAAPVIYLGLSRLVPFGEFLDDDKISNQKVSLPQKHLSAIADNFRKMTNIETVSLKPQNMGSIKKRADFTTSTEGVDSNTISAGQDNLLIILTALESLAYYHESLKSDEVSESLLLIDEIEATLHPAFQIELARIFEEYFDKYGIQVVFTTHSLTLLEYLIKADNPSSI
;
A
#
# COMPACT_ATOMS: atom_id res chain seq x y z
N MET A 1 4.16 -8.54 -8.73
CA MET A 1 3.64 -9.86 -8.22
C MET A 1 2.69 -10.46 -9.22
N LYS A 2 2.90 -11.72 -9.61
CA LYS A 2 2.10 -12.41 -10.64
C LYS A 2 1.02 -13.31 -10.05
N LYS A 3 1.33 -14.02 -8.95
CA LYS A 3 0.43 -15.03 -8.39
C LYS A 3 0.75 -15.31 -6.92
N ILE A 4 -0.28 -15.61 -6.13
CA ILE A 4 -0.14 -16.21 -4.80
C ILE A 4 -0.93 -17.52 -4.76
N HIS A 5 -0.28 -18.60 -4.36
CA HIS A 5 -0.92 -19.86 -4.02
C HIS A 5 -1.01 -19.98 -2.50
N PHE A 6 -2.22 -20.07 -1.96
CA PHE A 6 -2.46 -20.31 -0.54
C PHE A 6 -2.60 -21.81 -0.29
N ASN A 7 -1.63 -22.41 0.39
CA ASN A 7 -1.78 -23.79 0.91
C ASN A 7 -2.81 -23.82 2.04
N THR A 8 -2.55 -23.01 3.08
CA THR A 8 -3.47 -22.80 4.20
C THR A 8 -3.16 -21.46 4.87
N TYR A 9 -4.08 -20.52 4.78
CA TYR A 9 -3.97 -19.22 5.44
C TYR A 9 -5.35 -18.70 5.83
N LYS A 10 -5.72 -18.81 7.11
CA LYS A 10 -7.08 -18.50 7.59
C LYS A 10 -8.13 -19.34 6.82
N LYS A 11 -9.08 -18.69 6.15
CA LYS A 11 -10.11 -19.34 5.32
C LYS A 11 -9.62 -19.70 3.91
N LEU A 12 -8.47 -19.21 3.50
CA LEU A 12 -7.89 -19.49 2.18
C LEU A 12 -7.14 -20.83 2.22
N LYS A 13 -7.68 -21.83 1.55
CA LYS A 13 -7.13 -23.19 1.51
C LYS A 13 -7.09 -23.69 0.09
N ASN A 14 -5.91 -24.05 -0.38
CA ASN A 14 -5.64 -24.54 -1.75
C ASN A 14 -6.27 -23.62 -2.82
N ILE A 15 -5.97 -22.32 -2.74
CA ILE A 15 -6.52 -21.29 -3.63
C ILE A 15 -5.39 -20.57 -4.32
N ASP A 16 -5.54 -20.37 -5.61
CA ASP A 16 -4.70 -19.52 -6.45
C ASP A 16 -5.34 -18.15 -6.65
N ILE A 17 -4.55 -17.10 -6.47
CA ILE A 17 -4.93 -15.73 -6.84
C ILE A 17 -3.91 -15.24 -7.85
N SER A 18 -4.33 -15.05 -9.09
CA SER A 18 -3.53 -14.43 -10.15
C SER A 18 -3.76 -12.93 -10.15
N LEU A 19 -2.70 -12.16 -10.38
CA LEU A 19 -2.73 -10.71 -10.41
C LEU A 19 -2.23 -10.21 -11.77
N SER A 20 -2.87 -9.16 -12.27
CA SER A 20 -2.38 -8.40 -13.43
C SER A 20 -1.23 -7.49 -13.01
N LEU A 21 -0.45 -7.01 -13.97
CA LEU A 21 0.62 -6.05 -13.74
C LEU A 21 0.08 -4.67 -13.31
N GLY A 22 -1.12 -4.29 -13.74
CA GLY A 22 -1.76 -3.02 -13.48
C GLY A 22 -2.68 -3.03 -12.26
N ILE A 23 -3.96 -2.79 -12.47
CA ILE A 23 -4.99 -2.68 -11.43
C ILE A 23 -5.57 -4.05 -11.10
N ASN A 24 -5.75 -4.32 -9.81
CA ASN A 24 -6.35 -5.54 -9.28
C ASN A 24 -7.36 -5.21 -8.20
N ALA A 25 -8.63 -5.55 -8.42
CA ALA A 25 -9.70 -5.38 -7.44
C ALA A 25 -10.02 -6.72 -6.75
N ILE A 26 -10.00 -6.75 -5.42
CA ILE A 26 -10.37 -7.91 -4.61
C ILE A 26 -11.73 -7.62 -3.98
N ALA A 27 -12.78 -8.23 -4.51
CA ALA A 27 -14.14 -8.08 -4.02
C ALA A 27 -14.61 -9.31 -3.25
N GLY A 28 -15.60 -9.14 -2.39
CA GLY A 28 -16.20 -10.23 -1.61
C GLY A 28 -16.84 -9.77 -0.31
N GLY A 29 -17.60 -10.63 0.33
CA GLY A 29 -18.28 -10.34 1.60
C GLY A 29 -17.32 -10.08 2.77
N ASN A 30 -17.87 -9.64 3.91
CA ASN A 30 -17.07 -9.46 5.12
C ASN A 30 -16.53 -10.79 5.64
N GLY A 31 -15.29 -10.76 6.16
CA GLY A 31 -14.66 -11.95 6.72
C GLY A 31 -14.18 -12.99 5.69
N THR A 32 -14.06 -12.62 4.39
CA THR A 32 -13.54 -13.50 3.32
C THR A 32 -12.02 -13.37 3.11
N CYS A 33 -11.30 -12.77 4.04
CA CYS A 33 -9.84 -12.61 4.02
C CYS A 33 -9.28 -11.59 3.04
N LYS A 34 -10.07 -10.65 2.48
CA LYS A 34 -9.58 -9.61 1.56
C LYS A 34 -8.36 -8.84 2.10
N THR A 35 -8.50 -8.20 3.25
CA THR A 35 -7.40 -7.50 3.94
C THR A 35 -6.19 -8.42 4.19
N SER A 36 -6.44 -9.71 4.47
CA SER A 36 -5.35 -10.68 4.71
C SER A 36 -4.54 -10.95 3.45
N ILE A 37 -5.16 -10.90 2.27
CA ILE A 37 -4.45 -11.00 0.98
C ILE A 37 -3.51 -9.80 0.82
N LEU A 38 -3.98 -8.57 1.09
CA LEU A 38 -3.12 -7.38 1.04
C LEU A 38 -1.93 -7.48 2.00
N HIS A 39 -2.16 -8.00 3.23
CA HIS A 39 -1.08 -8.21 4.20
C HIS A 39 -0.03 -9.22 3.71
N VAL A 40 -0.46 -10.28 3.04
CA VAL A 40 0.42 -11.29 2.43
C VAL A 40 1.22 -10.67 1.29
N LEU A 41 0.58 -9.89 0.41
CA LEU A 41 1.26 -9.15 -0.66
C LEU A 41 2.36 -8.23 -0.10
N GLY A 42 2.03 -7.40 0.90
CA GLY A 42 3.00 -6.51 1.54
C GLY A 42 4.17 -7.26 2.21
N ASN A 43 3.90 -8.42 2.82
CA ASN A 43 4.92 -9.25 3.47
C ASN A 43 5.87 -9.94 2.48
N SER A 44 5.48 -10.04 1.21
CA SER A 44 6.18 -10.81 0.19
C SER A 44 7.32 -10.04 -0.51
N TYR A 45 7.60 -8.81 -0.09
CA TYR A 45 8.71 -8.00 -0.58
C TYR A 45 9.60 -7.53 0.57
N GLN A 46 10.87 -7.30 0.28
CA GLN A 46 11.75 -6.57 1.19
C GLN A 46 11.88 -5.11 0.78
N GLN A 47 12.23 -4.28 1.76
CA GLN A 47 12.51 -2.88 1.53
C GLN A 47 13.75 -2.72 0.63
N VAL A 48 13.69 -1.79 -0.31
CA VAL A 48 14.83 -1.39 -1.12
C VAL A 48 15.87 -0.72 -0.23
N LYS A 49 17.14 -1.09 -0.37
CA LYS A 49 18.25 -0.50 0.39
C LYS A 49 18.79 0.73 -0.33
N SER A 50 19.31 1.69 0.42
CA SER A 50 19.99 2.87 -0.14
C SER A 50 21.24 2.53 -0.96
N THR A 51 21.77 1.32 -0.79
CA THR A 51 22.92 0.79 -1.54
C THR A 51 22.51 -0.01 -2.78
N ASP A 52 21.22 0.00 -3.15
CA ASP A 52 20.72 -0.71 -4.33
C ASP A 52 21.30 -0.07 -5.59
N SER A 53 21.99 -0.86 -6.41
CA SER A 53 22.69 -0.39 -7.60
C SER A 53 21.77 0.14 -8.71
N ARG A 54 20.47 -0.18 -8.65
CA ARG A 54 19.46 0.32 -9.60
C ARG A 54 19.10 1.79 -9.36
N LEU A 55 19.36 2.30 -8.16
CA LEU A 55 19.03 3.70 -7.82
C LEU A 55 20.11 4.66 -8.34
N GLU A 56 19.68 5.71 -9.02
CA GLU A 56 20.46 6.90 -9.28
C GLU A 56 20.41 7.84 -8.07
N ASN A 57 19.21 8.00 -7.48
CA ASN A 57 19.00 8.82 -6.28
C ASN A 57 18.35 8.00 -5.15
N SER A 58 19.13 7.67 -4.13
CA SER A 58 18.64 6.92 -2.97
C SER A 58 17.84 7.76 -1.95
N ASP A 59 17.82 9.10 -2.06
CA ASP A 59 17.06 9.95 -1.14
C ASP A 59 15.56 9.76 -1.27
N CYS A 60 15.08 9.26 -2.43
CA CYS A 60 13.68 8.87 -2.60
C CYS A 60 13.20 7.91 -1.51
N LEU A 61 14.03 6.96 -1.07
CA LEU A 61 13.66 6.00 -0.02
C LEU A 61 13.44 6.67 1.34
N LYS A 62 14.24 7.71 1.68
CA LYS A 62 14.05 8.48 2.91
C LYS A 62 12.72 9.23 2.86
N VAL A 63 12.43 9.87 1.72
CA VAL A 63 11.18 10.59 1.51
C VAL A 63 9.99 9.65 1.64
N ILE A 64 9.97 8.54 0.89
CA ILE A 64 8.87 7.55 0.91
C ILE A 64 8.59 7.06 2.32
N ASN A 65 9.64 6.69 3.07
CA ASN A 65 9.49 6.22 4.45
C ASN A 65 9.05 7.33 5.41
N ALA A 66 9.42 8.58 5.16
CA ALA A 66 9.05 9.71 6.02
C ALA A 66 7.57 10.09 5.85
N ILE A 67 7.04 10.09 4.61
CA ILE A 67 5.71 10.65 4.31
C ILE A 67 4.60 9.60 4.22
N ASN A 68 4.91 8.31 4.06
CA ASN A 68 3.93 7.24 4.04
C ASN A 68 3.89 6.49 5.37
N TYR A 69 2.68 6.18 5.85
CA TYR A 69 2.51 5.56 7.16
C TYR A 69 3.02 4.12 7.22
N SER A 70 2.80 3.33 6.17
CA SER A 70 3.16 1.91 6.15
C SER A 70 3.86 1.53 4.84
N VAL A 71 5.19 1.43 4.92
CA VAL A 71 6.05 1.04 3.80
C VAL A 71 6.65 -0.33 4.07
N ASN A 72 6.55 -1.26 3.12
CA ASN A 72 6.98 -2.65 3.21
C ASN A 72 6.54 -3.33 4.53
N PRO A 73 5.23 -3.31 4.84
CA PRO A 73 4.75 -3.83 6.10
C PRO A 73 4.99 -5.33 6.22
N LYS A 74 5.28 -5.78 7.44
CA LYS A 74 5.37 -7.20 7.76
C LYS A 74 4.11 -7.64 8.49
N ILE A 75 3.69 -8.88 8.31
CA ILE A 75 2.46 -9.43 8.91
C ILE A 75 2.44 -9.20 10.42
N GLU A 76 3.58 -9.35 11.10
CA GLU A 76 3.70 -9.09 12.53
C GLU A 76 3.48 -7.62 12.93
N SER A 77 3.58 -6.67 12.02
CA SER A 77 3.27 -5.25 12.28
C SER A 77 1.80 -4.92 12.04
N LEU A 78 1.12 -5.70 11.18
CA LEU A 78 -0.27 -5.49 10.78
C LEU A 78 -1.26 -6.29 11.63
N THR A 79 -0.81 -7.33 12.34
CA THR A 79 -1.66 -8.16 13.18
C THR A 79 -1.28 -8.03 14.64
N ARG A 80 -2.25 -7.77 15.52
CA ARG A 80 -2.06 -7.65 16.97
C ARG A 80 -3.05 -8.53 17.71
N GLY A 81 -2.70 -8.92 18.94
CA GLY A 81 -3.56 -9.68 19.83
C GLY A 81 -2.94 -11.02 20.25
N ASP A 82 -3.77 -11.92 20.79
CA ASP A 82 -3.32 -13.23 21.25
C ASP A 82 -2.72 -14.06 20.09
N LYS A 83 -1.50 -14.57 20.29
CA LYS A 83 -0.75 -15.30 19.29
C LYS A 83 -1.49 -16.57 18.84
N ALA A 84 -2.09 -17.32 19.75
CA ALA A 84 -2.79 -18.55 19.42
C ALA A 84 -4.06 -18.29 18.59
N LYS A 85 -4.77 -17.19 18.89
CA LYS A 85 -5.99 -16.79 18.16
C LYS A 85 -5.68 -16.13 16.82
N ASN A 86 -4.52 -15.51 16.68
CA ASN A 86 -4.07 -14.88 15.43
C ASN A 86 -3.29 -15.83 14.51
N ASP A 87 -3.09 -17.11 14.90
CA ASP A 87 -2.43 -18.09 14.04
C ASP A 87 -3.26 -18.29 12.77
N PRO A 88 -2.72 -17.98 11.59
CA PRO A 88 -3.48 -18.13 10.35
C PRO A 88 -3.68 -19.59 9.93
N ALA A 89 -2.91 -20.52 10.50
CA ALA A 89 -2.99 -21.95 10.20
C ALA A 89 -2.51 -22.78 11.41
N PRO A 90 -3.35 -22.91 12.47
CA PRO A 90 -3.00 -23.67 13.68
C PRO A 90 -2.64 -25.11 13.36
N GLY A 91 -1.51 -25.58 13.92
CA GLY A 91 -1.02 -26.95 13.73
C GLY A 91 -0.26 -27.20 12.43
N GLU A 92 -0.33 -26.31 11.44
CA GLU A 92 0.39 -26.46 10.19
C GLU A 92 1.90 -26.16 10.35
N LYS A 93 2.73 -27.05 9.80
CA LYS A 93 4.20 -26.91 9.83
C LYS A 93 4.80 -26.53 8.50
N GLY A 94 4.04 -26.63 7.40
CA GLY A 94 4.47 -26.37 6.04
C GLY A 94 4.44 -24.91 5.62
N ALA A 95 4.52 -24.68 4.32
CA ALA A 95 4.34 -23.36 3.73
C ALA A 95 2.85 -22.95 3.86
N PHE A 96 2.62 -21.72 4.29
CA PHE A 96 1.29 -21.14 4.34
C PHE A 96 0.83 -20.64 2.98
N TYR A 97 1.75 -20.04 2.24
CA TYR A 97 1.54 -19.58 0.87
C TYR A 97 2.85 -19.57 0.08
N THR A 98 2.71 -19.55 -1.23
CA THR A 98 3.81 -19.37 -2.19
C THR A 98 3.51 -18.15 -3.05
N ALA A 99 4.44 -17.21 -3.09
CA ALA A 99 4.38 -16.03 -3.95
C ALA A 99 5.20 -16.29 -5.22
N THR A 100 4.62 -16.01 -6.40
CA THR A 100 5.29 -16.03 -7.69
C THR A 100 5.39 -14.59 -8.20
N TYR A 101 6.59 -14.16 -8.53
CA TYR A 101 6.91 -12.82 -8.97
C TYR A 101 6.84 -12.69 -10.50
N ASN A 102 6.90 -11.46 -11.00
CA ASN A 102 6.77 -11.20 -12.43
C ASN A 102 7.96 -11.73 -13.25
N ASP A 103 9.13 -11.89 -12.64
CA ASP A 103 10.31 -12.55 -13.24
C ASP A 103 10.20 -14.09 -13.29
N GLY A 104 9.09 -14.65 -12.80
CA GLY A 104 8.85 -16.10 -12.76
C GLY A 104 9.44 -16.80 -11.53
N THR A 105 10.20 -16.11 -10.68
CA THR A 105 10.69 -16.71 -9.43
C THR A 105 9.56 -16.94 -8.44
N SER A 106 9.72 -17.94 -7.57
CA SER A 106 8.72 -18.28 -6.58
C SER A 106 9.36 -18.56 -5.23
N LEU A 107 8.77 -18.00 -4.16
CA LEU A 107 9.19 -18.23 -2.78
C LEU A 107 8.02 -18.73 -1.93
N SER A 108 8.26 -19.76 -1.15
CA SER A 108 7.30 -20.27 -0.17
C SER A 108 7.52 -19.63 1.19
N PHE A 109 6.42 -19.33 1.88
CA PHE A 109 6.43 -18.63 3.15
C PHE A 109 5.83 -19.49 4.25
N ARG A 110 6.53 -19.59 5.37
CA ARG A 110 6.12 -20.39 6.54
C ARG A 110 6.17 -19.57 7.81
N LYS A 111 5.47 -20.08 8.82
CA LYS A 111 5.56 -19.57 10.18
C LYS A 111 7.00 -19.60 10.69
N HIS A 112 7.42 -18.51 11.30
CA HIS A 112 8.68 -18.42 11.98
C HIS A 112 8.45 -18.02 13.44
N ASP A 113 8.84 -18.92 14.36
CA ASP A 113 8.79 -18.61 15.79
C ASP A 113 10.00 -17.77 16.17
N SER A 114 9.74 -16.53 16.54
CA SER A 114 10.75 -15.66 17.12
C SER A 114 11.12 -16.16 18.53
N ARG A 115 12.39 -16.51 18.75
CA ARG A 115 12.88 -17.06 20.03
C ARG A 115 13.04 -16.03 21.15
N ALA A 116 12.81 -14.75 20.93
CA ALA A 116 13.20 -13.71 21.88
C ALA A 116 12.07 -12.77 22.30
N GLY A 117 11.85 -12.65 23.62
CA GLY A 117 11.20 -11.55 24.34
C GLY A 117 9.66 -11.56 24.40
N LEU A 118 9.13 -10.65 25.22
CA LEU A 118 7.67 -10.46 25.44
C LEU A 118 6.86 -10.21 24.15
N LYS A 119 7.48 -9.58 23.14
CA LYS A 119 6.88 -9.37 21.81
C LYS A 119 6.66 -10.66 21.03
N ALA A 120 7.43 -11.71 21.31
CA ALA A 120 7.32 -13.02 20.67
C ALA A 120 6.04 -13.77 21.07
N LYS A 121 5.41 -13.43 22.20
CA LYS A 121 4.19 -14.08 22.70
C LYS A 121 2.92 -13.56 22.03
N SER A 122 2.95 -12.38 21.38
CA SER A 122 1.77 -11.71 20.85
C SER A 122 1.69 -11.63 19.32
N ARG A 123 2.72 -12.04 18.57
CA ARG A 123 2.78 -11.84 17.12
C ARG A 123 3.41 -13.03 16.39
N TYR A 124 2.90 -13.32 15.17
CA TYR A 124 3.53 -14.23 14.22
C TYR A 124 4.42 -13.48 13.27
N SER A 125 5.57 -14.09 12.96
CA SER A 125 6.40 -13.73 11.83
C SER A 125 6.22 -14.79 10.75
N ILE A 126 5.98 -14.38 9.53
CA ILE A 126 5.92 -15.26 8.36
C ILE A 126 7.07 -14.89 7.46
N LYS A 127 7.96 -15.84 7.23
CA LYS A 127 9.22 -15.61 6.51
C LYS A 127 9.35 -16.54 5.31
N PRO A 128 10.05 -16.11 4.26
CA PRO A 128 10.35 -16.97 3.12
C PRO A 128 11.25 -18.13 3.55
N THR A 129 11.11 -19.24 2.86
CA THR A 129 11.97 -20.40 2.94
C THR A 129 12.88 -20.40 1.73
N TYR A 130 14.18 -20.34 1.94
CA TYR A 130 15.19 -20.41 0.88
C TYR A 130 15.72 -21.83 0.76
N LYS A 131 16.04 -22.25 -0.47
CA LYS A 131 16.75 -23.53 -0.71
C LYS A 131 18.17 -23.44 -0.17
N SER A 132 18.64 -24.52 0.47
CA SER A 132 19.99 -24.57 0.99
C SER A 132 21.00 -24.39 -0.15
N GLY A 133 21.95 -23.44 0.00
CA GLY A 133 22.96 -23.12 -1.00
C GLY A 133 22.50 -22.22 -2.16
N ALA A 134 21.24 -21.86 -2.24
CA ALA A 134 20.74 -20.92 -3.25
C ALA A 134 20.99 -19.46 -2.80
N LYS A 135 21.41 -18.61 -3.76
CA LYS A 135 21.51 -17.14 -3.55
C LYS A 135 20.14 -16.45 -3.70
N GLU A 136 19.08 -17.13 -3.25
CA GLU A 136 17.72 -16.59 -3.33
C GLU A 136 17.54 -15.51 -2.25
N SER A 137 16.91 -14.41 -2.60
CA SER A 137 16.49 -13.36 -1.67
C SER A 137 15.09 -12.89 -2.00
N LEU A 138 14.40 -12.33 -1.02
CA LEU A 138 13.14 -11.62 -1.27
C LEU A 138 13.39 -10.51 -2.28
N PRO A 139 12.56 -10.37 -3.33
CA PRO A 139 12.63 -9.23 -4.22
C PRO A 139 12.51 -7.91 -3.45
N ALA A 140 13.37 -6.97 -3.79
CA ALA A 140 13.36 -5.64 -3.20
C ALA A 140 12.53 -4.70 -4.08
N ALA A 141 11.39 -4.25 -3.54
CA ALA A 141 10.50 -3.30 -4.18
C ALA A 141 9.79 -2.45 -3.11
N PRO A 142 9.51 -1.17 -3.35
CA PRO A 142 8.70 -0.38 -2.44
C PRO A 142 7.25 -0.85 -2.49
N VAL A 143 6.68 -1.12 -1.33
CA VAL A 143 5.27 -1.47 -1.16
C VAL A 143 4.66 -0.50 -0.16
N ILE A 144 3.67 0.28 -0.59
CA ILE A 144 2.93 1.17 0.30
C ILE A 144 1.58 0.52 0.59
N TYR A 145 1.26 0.37 1.89
CA TYR A 145 -0.02 -0.17 2.34
C TYR A 145 -0.85 0.92 3.03
N LEU A 146 -2.03 1.14 2.50
CA LEU A 146 -3.02 2.08 3.00
C LEU A 146 -4.16 1.32 3.69
N GLY A 147 -4.02 1.12 5.01
CA GLY A 147 -5.04 0.50 5.86
C GLY A 147 -6.09 1.51 6.33
N LEU A 148 -7.10 1.03 7.07
CA LEU A 148 -8.26 1.83 7.50
C LEU A 148 -7.92 2.97 8.49
N SER A 149 -6.74 2.95 9.11
CA SER A 149 -6.31 4.06 9.99
C SER A 149 -6.20 5.40 9.25
N ARG A 150 -6.06 5.39 7.92
CA ARG A 150 -6.05 6.60 7.09
C ARG A 150 -7.36 7.37 7.11
N LEU A 151 -8.46 6.71 7.51
CA LEU A 151 -9.82 7.27 7.48
C LEU A 151 -10.17 8.09 8.73
N VAL A 152 -9.33 8.05 9.77
CA VAL A 152 -9.55 8.84 10.98
C VAL A 152 -9.54 10.32 10.63
N PRO A 153 -10.65 11.07 10.80
CA PRO A 153 -10.71 12.49 10.51
C PRO A 153 -9.76 13.30 11.41
N PHE A 154 -9.28 14.44 10.92
CA PHE A 154 -8.43 15.31 11.75
C PHE A 154 -9.14 15.74 13.03
N GLY A 155 -10.41 16.14 12.92
CA GLY A 155 -11.21 16.60 14.07
C GLY A 155 -11.52 15.55 15.15
N GLU A 156 -11.33 14.25 14.84
CA GLU A 156 -11.48 13.16 15.83
C GLU A 156 -10.15 12.75 16.46
N PHE A 157 -9.04 13.37 16.05
CA PHE A 157 -7.74 13.11 16.63
C PHE A 157 -7.47 14.09 17.78
N LEU A 158 -7.57 13.57 19.01
CA LEU A 158 -7.57 14.41 20.23
C LEU A 158 -6.17 14.70 20.79
N ASP A 159 -5.11 14.16 20.21
CA ASP A 159 -3.73 14.28 20.70
C ASP A 159 -2.96 15.36 19.90
N ASP A 160 -3.31 16.64 20.06
CA ASP A 160 -2.69 17.75 19.32
C ASP A 160 -1.16 17.80 19.49
N ASP A 161 -0.64 17.47 20.66
CA ASP A 161 0.80 17.41 20.95
C ASP A 161 1.55 16.37 20.08
N LYS A 162 0.83 15.45 19.45
CA LYS A 162 1.40 14.41 18.57
C LYS A 162 1.27 14.76 17.08
N ILE A 163 0.75 15.93 16.76
CA ILE A 163 0.73 16.45 15.38
C ILE A 163 2.06 17.12 15.09
N SER A 164 2.72 16.71 14.02
CA SER A 164 4.00 17.31 13.65
C SER A 164 4.21 17.31 12.14
N ASN A 165 4.66 18.46 11.61
CA ASN A 165 5.03 18.58 10.22
C ASN A 165 6.38 17.91 9.95
N GLN A 166 6.49 17.17 8.85
CA GLN A 166 7.74 16.56 8.43
C GLN A 166 8.62 17.59 7.72
N LYS A 167 9.94 17.48 7.96
CA LYS A 167 10.95 18.32 7.25
C LYS A 167 11.23 17.81 5.84
N VAL A 168 10.92 16.54 5.57
CA VAL A 168 11.18 15.86 4.30
C VAL A 168 9.89 15.83 3.50
N SER A 169 9.96 16.18 2.23
CA SER A 169 8.83 16.23 1.31
C SER A 169 9.21 15.68 -0.06
N LEU A 170 8.21 15.37 -0.88
CA LEU A 170 8.39 15.08 -2.30
C LEU A 170 8.98 16.29 -3.04
N PRO A 171 9.72 16.08 -4.16
CA PRO A 171 10.09 17.17 -5.07
C PRO A 171 8.87 17.92 -5.58
N GLN A 172 9.06 19.21 -5.90
CA GLN A 172 7.97 20.13 -6.30
C GLN A 172 7.12 19.58 -7.45
N LYS A 173 7.72 18.88 -8.41
CA LYS A 173 7.02 18.24 -9.53
C LYS A 173 5.90 17.30 -9.04
N HIS A 174 6.20 16.45 -8.07
CA HIS A 174 5.25 15.49 -7.49
C HIS A 174 4.19 16.16 -6.61
N LEU A 175 4.59 17.20 -5.86
CA LEU A 175 3.63 18.02 -5.10
C LEU A 175 2.63 18.72 -6.02
N SER A 176 3.10 19.25 -7.16
CA SER A 176 2.22 19.84 -8.18
C SER A 176 1.28 18.81 -8.79
N ALA A 177 1.74 17.58 -9.08
CA ALA A 177 0.88 16.53 -9.61
C ALA A 177 -0.21 16.10 -8.61
N ILE A 178 0.12 16.02 -7.29
CA ILE A 178 -0.87 15.80 -6.24
C ILE A 178 -1.90 16.93 -6.24
N ALA A 179 -1.46 18.19 -6.25
CA ALA A 179 -2.31 19.37 -6.23
C ALA A 179 -3.26 19.41 -7.44
N ASP A 180 -2.75 19.13 -8.64
CA ASP A 180 -3.53 19.14 -9.87
C ASP A 180 -4.60 18.04 -9.90
N ASN A 181 -4.25 16.81 -9.49
CA ASN A 181 -5.21 15.71 -9.41
C ASN A 181 -6.26 15.96 -8.31
N PHE A 182 -5.84 16.49 -7.17
CA PHE A 182 -6.75 16.85 -6.09
C PHE A 182 -7.73 17.95 -6.51
N ARG A 183 -7.25 18.98 -7.20
CA ARG A 183 -8.07 20.07 -7.75
C ARG A 183 -9.07 19.55 -8.78
N LYS A 184 -8.66 18.71 -9.73
CA LYS A 184 -9.57 18.09 -10.71
C LYS A 184 -10.77 17.39 -10.05
N MET A 185 -10.53 16.71 -8.93
CA MET A 185 -11.56 15.92 -8.26
C MET A 185 -12.40 16.72 -7.28
N THR A 186 -11.84 17.72 -6.61
CA THR A 186 -12.48 18.42 -5.48
C THR A 186 -12.80 19.89 -5.73
N ASN A 187 -12.26 20.48 -6.79
CA ASN A 187 -12.26 21.93 -7.06
C ASN A 187 -11.58 22.77 -5.95
N ILE A 188 -10.72 22.18 -5.13
CA ILE A 188 -9.94 22.88 -4.09
C ILE A 188 -8.56 23.21 -4.66
N GLU A 189 -8.24 24.50 -4.71
CA GLU A 189 -6.92 24.99 -5.09
C GLU A 189 -5.94 24.85 -3.92
N THR A 190 -4.85 24.08 -4.11
CA THR A 190 -3.81 23.94 -3.11
C THR A 190 -2.58 24.76 -3.47
N VAL A 191 -2.16 25.66 -2.58
CA VAL A 191 -1.00 26.54 -2.76
C VAL A 191 0.29 25.89 -2.28
N SER A 192 0.22 25.17 -1.18
CA SER A 192 1.35 24.39 -0.64
C SER A 192 0.88 23.09 -0.02
N LEU A 193 1.72 22.07 -0.09
CA LEU A 193 1.51 20.76 0.52
C LEU A 193 2.70 20.43 1.43
N LYS A 194 2.44 20.05 2.69
CA LYS A 194 3.45 19.64 3.65
C LYS A 194 3.06 18.32 4.31
N PRO A 195 3.94 17.32 4.33
CA PRO A 195 3.63 16.06 5.02
C PRO A 195 3.53 16.28 6.53
N GLN A 196 2.49 15.69 7.13
CA GLN A 196 2.16 15.83 8.53
C GLN A 196 1.93 14.46 9.17
N ASN A 197 2.46 14.25 10.37
CA ASN A 197 2.16 13.10 11.21
C ASN A 197 0.99 13.40 12.14
N MET A 198 0.08 12.44 12.27
CA MET A 198 -0.93 12.38 13.32
C MET A 198 -0.59 11.22 14.27
N GLY A 199 0.38 11.44 15.13
CA GLY A 199 0.89 10.45 16.08
C GLY A 199 1.33 9.15 15.39
N SER A 200 0.87 8.01 15.96
CA SER A 200 1.09 6.67 15.41
C SER A 200 -0.12 6.13 14.62
N ILE A 201 -1.03 7.00 14.18
CA ILE A 201 -2.28 6.58 13.52
C ILE A 201 -2.16 6.69 12.02
N LYS A 202 -1.79 7.87 11.49
CA LYS A 202 -1.64 8.10 10.07
C LYS A 202 -0.63 9.20 9.75
N LYS A 203 -0.28 9.30 8.48
CA LYS A 203 0.39 10.44 7.87
C LYS A 203 -0.53 11.04 6.83
N ARG A 204 -0.59 12.35 6.76
CA ARG A 204 -1.46 13.11 5.85
C ARG A 204 -0.69 14.27 5.21
N ALA A 205 -1.33 14.99 4.32
CA ALA A 205 -0.84 16.27 3.84
C ALA A 205 -1.57 17.42 4.55
N ASP A 206 -0.81 18.29 5.19
CA ASP A 206 -1.26 19.64 5.54
C ASP A 206 -1.11 20.55 4.33
N PHE A 207 -2.07 21.42 4.04
CA PHE A 207 -2.00 22.30 2.88
C PHE A 207 -2.56 23.69 3.17
N THR A 208 -2.06 24.68 2.43
CA THR A 208 -2.70 25.99 2.31
C THR A 208 -3.47 26.06 1.00
N THR A 209 -4.57 26.80 1.00
CA THR A 209 -5.46 26.93 -0.16
C THR A 209 -5.87 28.36 -0.38
N SER A 210 -6.17 28.73 -1.63
CA SER A 210 -6.85 29.98 -2.00
C SER A 210 -8.36 29.85 -2.04
N THR A 211 -8.90 28.63 -1.87
CA THR A 211 -10.35 28.39 -1.83
C THR A 211 -10.92 28.90 -0.51
N GLU A 212 -11.86 29.84 -0.59
CA GLU A 212 -12.48 30.47 0.58
C GLU A 212 -13.27 29.45 1.42
N GLY A 213 -13.14 29.56 2.74
CA GLY A 213 -13.85 28.72 3.71
C GLY A 213 -13.32 27.28 3.86
N VAL A 214 -12.16 26.98 3.28
CA VAL A 214 -11.54 25.67 3.33
C VAL A 214 -10.13 25.76 3.93
N ASP A 215 -9.78 24.83 4.78
CA ASP A 215 -8.41 24.55 5.21
C ASP A 215 -8.16 23.03 5.34
N SER A 216 -6.91 22.64 5.52
CA SER A 216 -6.52 21.21 5.58
C SER A 216 -7.13 20.46 6.76
N ASN A 217 -7.63 21.15 7.79
CA ASN A 217 -8.19 20.54 9.01
C ASN A 217 -9.72 20.43 8.93
N THR A 218 -10.36 21.21 8.05
CA THR A 218 -11.83 21.25 7.87
C THR A 218 -12.32 20.46 6.67
N ILE A 219 -11.42 19.94 5.82
CA ILE A 219 -11.80 19.07 4.70
C ILE A 219 -12.47 17.78 5.19
N SER A 220 -13.32 17.20 4.33
CA SER A 220 -13.95 15.92 4.63
C SER A 220 -12.94 14.78 4.75
N ALA A 221 -13.29 13.73 5.51
CA ALA A 221 -12.48 12.51 5.59
C ALA A 221 -12.19 11.90 4.20
N GLY A 222 -13.10 12.05 3.24
CA GLY A 222 -12.91 11.60 1.86
C GLY A 222 -11.85 12.40 1.12
N GLN A 223 -11.84 13.72 1.28
CA GLN A 223 -10.81 14.59 0.68
C GLN A 223 -9.43 14.34 1.29
N ASP A 224 -9.35 14.16 2.61
CA ASP A 224 -8.09 13.82 3.28
C ASP A 224 -7.58 12.43 2.85
N ASN A 225 -8.47 11.42 2.75
CA ASN A 225 -8.15 10.11 2.21
C ASN A 225 -7.62 10.18 0.77
N LEU A 226 -8.25 11.00 -0.08
CA LEU A 226 -7.81 11.21 -1.45
C LEU A 226 -6.38 11.75 -1.52
N LEU A 227 -6.04 12.77 -0.72
CA LEU A 227 -4.67 13.29 -0.62
C LEU A 227 -3.67 12.24 -0.18
N ILE A 228 -4.04 11.36 0.76
CA ILE A 228 -3.18 10.25 1.22
C ILE A 228 -2.93 9.26 0.08
N ILE A 229 -3.95 8.89 -0.71
CA ILE A 229 -3.81 7.97 -1.85
C ILE A 229 -2.93 8.60 -2.93
N LEU A 230 -3.18 9.85 -3.31
CA LEU A 230 -2.37 10.57 -4.31
C LEU A 230 -0.91 10.72 -3.84
N THR A 231 -0.68 11.00 -2.55
CA THR A 231 0.68 11.10 -1.98
C THR A 231 1.42 9.76 -2.06
N ALA A 232 0.72 8.65 -1.78
CA ALA A 232 1.31 7.31 -1.88
C ALA A 232 1.67 6.96 -3.33
N LEU A 233 0.80 7.28 -4.28
CA LEU A 233 1.01 7.06 -5.70
C LEU A 233 2.20 7.86 -6.23
N GLU A 234 2.27 9.18 -5.91
CA GLU A 234 3.39 10.04 -6.28
C GLU A 234 4.71 9.65 -5.59
N SER A 235 4.63 9.06 -4.40
CA SER A 235 5.82 8.50 -3.75
C SER A 235 6.42 7.34 -4.55
N LEU A 236 5.58 6.48 -5.12
CA LEU A 236 6.04 5.39 -5.99
C LEU A 236 6.52 5.91 -7.35
N ALA A 237 5.87 6.92 -7.93
CA ALA A 237 6.34 7.59 -9.14
C ALA A 237 7.73 8.20 -8.94
N TYR A 238 7.96 8.87 -7.80
CA TYR A 238 9.28 9.41 -7.44
C TYR A 238 10.34 8.32 -7.31
N TYR A 239 9.98 7.13 -6.78
CA TYR A 239 10.88 5.99 -6.77
C TYR A 239 11.28 5.58 -8.18
N HIS A 240 10.33 5.43 -9.10
CA HIS A 240 10.62 5.05 -10.49
C HIS A 240 11.47 6.08 -11.22
N GLU A 241 11.22 7.37 -10.99
CA GLU A 241 12.05 8.46 -11.55
C GLU A 241 13.44 8.55 -10.91
N SER A 242 13.66 7.89 -9.78
CA SER A 242 14.96 7.80 -9.10
C SER A 242 15.77 6.55 -9.48
N LEU A 243 15.26 5.71 -10.39
CA LEU A 243 15.99 4.60 -10.99
C LEU A 243 16.89 5.11 -12.12
N LYS A 244 17.95 4.36 -12.40
CA LYS A 244 18.75 4.57 -13.61
C LYS A 244 17.91 4.30 -14.85
N SER A 245 18.23 4.96 -15.96
CA SER A 245 17.42 4.99 -17.19
C SER A 245 17.05 3.61 -17.76
N ASP A 246 17.92 2.61 -17.57
CA ASP A 246 17.74 1.27 -18.13
C ASP A 246 17.21 0.25 -17.10
N GLU A 247 16.90 0.70 -15.88
CA GLU A 247 16.46 -0.19 -14.81
C GLU A 247 14.95 -0.24 -14.73
N VAL A 248 14.41 -1.45 -14.67
CA VAL A 248 13.00 -1.72 -14.40
C VAL A 248 12.84 -2.29 -13.01
N SER A 249 11.94 -1.77 -12.24
CA SER A 249 11.65 -2.23 -10.89
C SER A 249 10.15 -2.34 -10.65
N GLU A 250 9.76 -3.30 -9.82
CA GLU A 250 8.39 -3.41 -9.34
C GLU A 250 8.13 -2.42 -8.21
N SER A 251 6.89 -1.96 -8.11
CA SER A 251 6.35 -1.27 -6.93
C SER A 251 4.88 -1.60 -6.76
N LEU A 252 4.41 -1.59 -5.52
CA LEU A 252 3.02 -1.94 -5.21
C LEU A 252 2.36 -0.87 -4.34
N LEU A 253 1.14 -0.49 -4.73
CA LEU A 253 0.21 0.26 -3.90
C LEU A 253 -0.92 -0.67 -3.46
N LEU A 254 -1.04 -0.89 -2.15
CA LEU A 254 -2.04 -1.75 -1.54
C LEU A 254 -3.05 -0.89 -0.77
N ILE A 255 -4.35 -0.96 -1.12
CA ILE A 255 -5.38 -0.12 -0.51
C ILE A 255 -6.50 -0.99 0.06
N ASP A 256 -6.72 -0.92 1.36
CA ASP A 256 -7.84 -1.64 1.99
C ASP A 256 -9.10 -0.76 1.96
N GLU A 257 -10.22 -1.31 1.46
CA GLU A 257 -11.50 -0.64 1.29
C GLU A 257 -11.36 0.74 0.60
N ILE A 258 -11.02 0.71 -0.70
CA ILE A 258 -10.75 1.93 -1.47
C ILE A 258 -11.91 2.91 -1.47
N GLU A 259 -13.15 2.38 -1.49
CA GLU A 259 -14.39 3.18 -1.49
C GLU A 259 -14.67 3.89 -0.17
N ALA A 260 -14.02 3.48 0.93
CA ALA A 260 -14.31 4.05 2.23
C ALA A 260 -14.11 5.57 2.24
N THR A 261 -15.16 6.31 2.58
CA THR A 261 -15.25 7.78 2.56
C THR A 261 -15.22 8.45 1.17
N LEU A 262 -15.03 7.71 0.08
CA LEU A 262 -14.93 8.27 -1.27
C LEU A 262 -16.27 8.22 -2.02
N HIS A 263 -16.67 9.36 -2.58
CA HIS A 263 -17.80 9.41 -3.50
C HIS A 263 -17.52 8.51 -4.74
N PRO A 264 -18.53 7.81 -5.31
CA PRO A 264 -18.34 6.93 -6.47
C PRO A 264 -17.61 7.56 -7.65
N ALA A 265 -17.87 8.85 -7.93
CA ALA A 265 -17.14 9.56 -8.99
C ALA A 265 -15.62 9.63 -8.72
N PHE A 266 -15.21 9.81 -7.47
CA PHE A 266 -13.78 9.83 -7.10
C PHE A 266 -13.14 8.44 -7.22
N GLN A 267 -13.92 7.37 -6.95
CA GLN A 267 -13.44 6.01 -7.12
C GLN A 267 -13.11 5.71 -8.59
N ILE A 268 -13.98 6.14 -9.52
CA ILE A 268 -13.76 5.98 -10.96
C ILE A 268 -12.58 6.81 -11.43
N GLU A 269 -12.47 8.06 -10.98
CA GLU A 269 -11.34 8.92 -11.38
C GLU A 269 -10.01 8.40 -10.84
N LEU A 270 -9.98 7.85 -9.62
CA LEU A 270 -8.79 7.17 -9.09
C LEU A 270 -8.41 5.95 -9.94
N ALA A 271 -9.38 5.16 -10.42
CA ALA A 271 -9.07 4.03 -11.29
C ALA A 271 -8.38 4.49 -12.58
N ARG A 272 -8.83 5.59 -13.20
CA ARG A 272 -8.18 6.19 -14.37
C ARG A 272 -6.76 6.67 -14.07
N ILE A 273 -6.58 7.35 -12.93
CA ILE A 273 -5.26 7.79 -12.49
C ILE A 273 -4.34 6.58 -12.27
N PHE A 274 -4.83 5.48 -11.70
CA PHE A 274 -4.03 4.26 -11.53
C PHE A 274 -3.62 3.65 -12.87
N GLU A 275 -4.49 3.65 -13.90
CA GLU A 275 -4.15 3.21 -15.25
C GLU A 275 -3.03 4.07 -15.84
N GLU A 276 -3.15 5.41 -15.77
CA GLU A 276 -2.12 6.35 -16.23
C GLU A 276 -0.76 6.11 -15.56
N TYR A 277 -0.77 5.84 -14.23
CA TYR A 277 0.46 5.60 -13.48
C TYR A 277 1.04 4.20 -13.72
N PHE A 278 0.19 3.21 -14.02
CA PHE A 278 0.66 1.92 -14.49
C PHE A 278 1.35 2.06 -15.86
N ASP A 279 0.72 2.71 -16.83
CA ASP A 279 1.27 2.89 -18.17
C ASP A 279 2.60 3.65 -18.14
N LYS A 280 2.72 4.64 -17.28
CA LYS A 280 3.90 5.50 -17.20
C LYS A 280 5.04 4.92 -16.37
N TYR A 281 4.74 4.28 -15.25
CA TYR A 281 5.70 3.88 -14.24
C TYR A 281 5.71 2.38 -13.93
N GLY A 282 4.72 1.60 -14.41
CA GLY A 282 4.59 0.19 -14.09
C GLY A 282 4.16 -0.07 -12.63
N ILE A 283 3.47 0.88 -11.99
CA ILE A 283 3.01 0.74 -10.60
C ILE A 283 1.85 -0.25 -10.55
N GLN A 284 2.02 -1.38 -9.85
CA GLN A 284 0.94 -2.34 -9.62
C GLN A 284 0.06 -1.87 -8.46
N VAL A 285 -1.25 -1.75 -8.69
CA VAL A 285 -2.22 -1.36 -7.66
C VAL A 285 -3.10 -2.55 -7.33
N VAL A 286 -3.22 -2.89 -6.04
CA VAL A 286 -4.12 -3.93 -5.55
C VAL A 286 -4.97 -3.35 -4.43
N PHE A 287 -6.28 -3.39 -4.58
CA PHE A 287 -7.18 -2.87 -3.55
C PHE A 287 -8.33 -3.83 -3.24
N THR A 288 -8.86 -3.71 -2.04
CA THR A 288 -10.12 -4.36 -1.66
C THR A 288 -11.28 -3.40 -1.84
N THR A 289 -12.44 -3.93 -2.22
CA THR A 289 -13.64 -3.11 -2.42
C THR A 289 -14.95 -3.88 -2.20
N HIS A 290 -15.97 -3.14 -1.80
CA HIS A 290 -17.38 -3.52 -1.84
C HIS A 290 -18.19 -2.64 -2.83
N SER A 291 -17.55 -1.71 -3.54
CA SER A 291 -18.19 -0.78 -4.44
C SER A 291 -18.63 -1.46 -5.74
N LEU A 292 -19.91 -1.68 -5.91
CA LEU A 292 -20.45 -2.23 -7.15
C LEU A 292 -20.23 -1.27 -8.33
N THR A 293 -20.29 0.03 -8.10
CA THR A 293 -20.05 1.06 -9.14
C THR A 293 -18.62 0.97 -9.67
N LEU A 294 -17.62 0.80 -8.78
CA LEU A 294 -16.23 0.67 -9.19
C LEU A 294 -15.99 -0.64 -9.93
N LEU A 295 -16.56 -1.75 -9.43
CA LEU A 295 -16.45 -3.05 -10.10
C LEU A 295 -17.09 -3.04 -11.48
N GLU A 296 -18.29 -2.43 -11.63
CA GLU A 296 -18.96 -2.30 -12.92
C GLU A 296 -18.13 -1.47 -13.91
N TYR A 297 -17.50 -0.38 -13.44
CA TYR A 297 -16.59 0.43 -14.25
C TYR A 297 -15.40 -0.40 -14.75
N LEU A 298 -14.72 -1.12 -13.87
CA LEU A 298 -13.54 -1.93 -14.22
C LEU A 298 -13.89 -3.06 -15.20
N ILE A 299 -15.05 -3.71 -15.03
CA ILE A 299 -15.51 -4.74 -15.96
C ILE A 299 -15.80 -4.16 -17.34
N LYS A 300 -16.46 -2.99 -17.42
CA LYS A 300 -16.80 -2.34 -18.69
C LYS A 300 -15.61 -1.72 -19.42
N ALA A 301 -14.56 -1.36 -18.71
CA ALA A 301 -13.36 -0.81 -19.30
C ALA A 301 -12.52 -1.86 -20.09
N ASP A 302 -13.06 -3.05 -20.30
CA ASP A 302 -12.42 -4.18 -21.03
C ASP A 302 -11.05 -4.57 -20.44
N ASN A 303 -10.91 -4.45 -19.11
CA ASN A 303 -9.73 -4.88 -18.40
C ASN A 303 -10.04 -6.18 -17.61
N PRO A 304 -10.19 -7.34 -18.28
CA PRO A 304 -10.56 -8.63 -17.65
C PRO A 304 -9.53 -9.13 -16.63
N SER A 305 -8.35 -8.50 -16.62
CA SER A 305 -7.29 -8.78 -15.66
C SER A 305 -7.41 -7.97 -14.37
N SER A 306 -8.43 -7.12 -14.23
CA SER A 306 -8.60 -6.21 -13.08
C SER A 306 -9.50 -6.75 -11.97
N ILE A 307 -10.00 -7.99 -12.08
CA ILE A 307 -10.91 -8.61 -11.10
C ILE A 307 -10.31 -9.84 -10.49
#